data_50b1a23136e259158f64c8eddc04f0d5
#
_entry.id   50b1a23136e259158f64c8eddc04f0d5
#
_cell.length_a   1.000
_cell.length_b   1.000
_cell.length_c   1.000
_cell.angle_alpha   90.00
_cell.angle_beta   90.00
_cell.angle_gamma   90.00
#
_symmetry.space_group_name_H-M   'P 1'
#
loop_
_entity.id
_entity.type
_entity.pdbx_description
1 polymer ?
#
loop_
_entity_poly.entity_id
_entity_poly.type
_entity_poly.pdbx_seq_one_letter_code
_entity_poly.pdbx_strand_id
1 'polypeptide(L)'
;GGIMSNSNNANKVAEFTAPGVKNESANKAISVLENRMVALIDLQLTLKHIHWNVVGPNFIGVHEMIDPQVDIVREMTDTIAERIATLGGVPVGTPKSIVDRRTWNEYSVGKGLVTEHLAALDKVYNGVNADHRKAIETLSELDAVSEDMITSQLADLEQFQWFIRAHLESSTGELQS
;
A
#
# COMPACT_ATOMS: atom_id res chain seq x y z
N GLY A 1 10.90 12.51 36.12
CA GLY A 1 9.98 11.52 35.66
C GLY A 1 10.00 11.48 34.15
N GLY A 2 10.78 10.56 33.58
CA GLY A 2 10.85 10.38 32.14
C GLY A 2 9.55 9.81 31.63
N ILE A 3 8.92 10.47 30.67
CA ILE A 3 7.82 9.91 29.92
C ILE A 3 8.43 8.85 29.02
N MET A 4 8.27 7.60 29.38
CA MET A 4 8.62 6.48 28.51
C MET A 4 7.75 6.59 27.25
N SER A 5 8.36 6.78 26.09
CA SER A 5 7.62 6.80 24.86
C SER A 5 7.00 5.41 24.64
N ASN A 6 5.69 5.34 24.59
CA ASN A 6 4.93 4.11 24.36
C ASN A 6 4.97 3.65 22.90
N SER A 7 6.06 3.93 22.17
CA SER A 7 6.18 3.56 20.75
C SER A 7 6.05 2.05 20.51
N ASN A 8 6.34 1.22 21.52
CA ASN A 8 6.24 -0.23 21.42
C ASN A 8 4.84 -0.79 21.74
N ASN A 9 3.90 0.04 22.19
CA ASN A 9 2.56 -0.43 22.56
C ASN A 9 1.57 -0.41 21.36
N ALA A 10 1.87 0.31 20.28
CA ALA A 10 0.99 0.42 19.13
C ALA A 10 0.69 -0.95 18.48
N ASN A 11 1.67 -1.88 18.50
CA ASN A 11 1.56 -3.20 17.87
C ASN A 11 1.20 -4.32 18.86
N LYS A 12 0.99 -4.01 20.14
CA LYS A 12 0.59 -5.02 21.10
C LYS A 12 -0.90 -5.32 20.98
N VAL A 13 -1.22 -6.60 21.00
CA VAL A 13 -2.61 -7.05 21.07
C VAL A 13 -3.20 -6.63 22.42
N ALA A 14 -4.38 -6.04 22.39
CA ALA A 14 -5.14 -5.76 23.60
C ALA A 14 -5.52 -7.08 24.31
N GLU A 15 -6.13 -6.99 25.47
CA GLU A 15 -6.58 -8.15 26.24
C GLU A 15 -7.48 -9.09 25.44
N PHE A 16 -8.19 -8.57 24.44
CA PHE A 16 -9.09 -9.32 23.57
C PHE A 16 -8.68 -9.22 22.12
N THR A 17 -8.79 -10.35 21.41
CA THR A 17 -8.72 -10.44 19.97
C THR A 17 -9.99 -11.13 19.44
N ALA A 18 -10.06 -11.37 18.13
CA ALA A 18 -11.18 -12.09 17.54
C ALA A 18 -11.26 -13.52 18.13
N PRO A 19 -12.45 -14.01 18.51
CA PRO A 19 -12.58 -15.39 18.98
C PRO A 19 -12.06 -16.41 17.97
N GLY A 20 -11.31 -17.39 18.44
CA GLY A 20 -10.67 -18.42 17.61
C GLY A 20 -9.29 -18.05 17.09
N VAL A 21 -8.84 -16.82 17.30
CA VAL A 21 -7.48 -16.39 16.94
C VAL A 21 -6.63 -16.38 18.22
N LYS A 22 -5.45 -17.02 18.16
CA LYS A 22 -4.50 -16.98 19.26
C LYS A 22 -3.88 -15.58 19.39
N ASN A 23 -3.69 -15.10 20.61
CA ASN A 23 -3.10 -13.78 20.87
C ASN A 23 -1.74 -13.61 20.17
N GLU A 24 -0.89 -14.62 20.19
CA GLU A 24 0.41 -14.59 19.54
C GLU A 24 0.26 -14.43 18.00
N SER A 25 -0.65 -15.19 17.40
CA SER A 25 -0.94 -15.10 15.96
C SER A 25 -1.53 -13.73 15.59
N ALA A 26 -2.46 -13.22 16.40
CA ALA A 26 -3.04 -11.90 16.20
C ALA A 26 -1.95 -10.80 16.26
N ASN A 27 -1.04 -10.89 17.21
CA ASN A 27 0.04 -9.92 17.37
C ASN A 27 0.97 -9.89 16.16
N LYS A 28 1.34 -11.06 15.63
CA LYS A 28 2.14 -11.16 14.41
C LYS A 28 1.38 -10.65 13.18
N ALA A 29 0.10 -11.00 13.06
CA ALA A 29 -0.74 -10.52 11.96
C ALA A 29 -0.88 -8.99 11.98
N ILE A 30 -1.07 -8.38 13.14
CA ILE A 30 -1.12 -6.92 13.30
C ILE A 30 0.14 -6.25 12.77
N SER A 31 1.31 -6.78 13.08
CA SER A 31 2.58 -6.23 12.58
C SER A 31 2.67 -6.26 11.05
N VAL A 32 2.25 -7.35 10.44
CA VAL A 32 2.20 -7.48 8.97
C VAL A 32 1.20 -6.49 8.37
N LEU A 33 0.01 -6.42 8.94
CA LEU A 33 -1.05 -5.53 8.46
C LEU A 33 -0.67 -4.06 8.59
N GLU A 34 -0.03 -3.65 9.69
CA GLU A 34 0.46 -2.28 9.85
C GLU A 34 1.48 -1.89 8.79
N ASN A 35 2.40 -2.79 8.47
CA ASN A 35 3.35 -2.57 7.38
C ASN A 35 2.64 -2.34 6.05
N ARG A 36 1.60 -3.10 5.76
CA ARG A 36 0.81 -2.95 4.53
C ARG A 36 -0.02 -1.68 4.52
N MET A 37 -0.56 -1.30 5.66
CA MET A 37 -1.30 -0.05 5.81
C MET A 37 -0.40 1.17 5.51
N VAL A 38 0.79 1.21 6.08
CA VAL A 38 1.77 2.28 5.82
C VAL A 38 2.12 2.34 4.33
N ALA A 39 2.38 1.20 3.70
CA ALA A 39 2.70 1.14 2.27
C ALA A 39 1.55 1.68 1.41
N LEU A 40 0.30 1.35 1.72
CA LEU A 40 -0.85 1.83 0.96
C LEU A 40 -1.14 3.31 1.18
N ILE A 41 -0.91 3.84 2.38
CA ILE A 41 -1.00 5.28 2.63
C ILE A 41 0.05 6.03 1.80
N ASP A 42 1.29 5.56 1.79
CA ASP A 42 2.36 6.14 0.99
C ASP A 42 2.05 6.06 -0.51
N LEU A 43 1.53 4.94 -0.98
CA LEU A 43 1.08 4.77 -2.37
C LEU A 43 -0.02 5.76 -2.73
N GLN A 44 -1.00 5.93 -1.87
CA GLN A 44 -2.12 6.87 -2.06
C GLN A 44 -1.61 8.30 -2.28
N LEU A 45 -0.67 8.75 -1.46
CA LEU A 45 -0.07 10.08 -1.57
C LEU A 45 0.76 10.20 -2.85
N THR A 46 1.51 9.17 -3.19
CA THR A 46 2.31 9.09 -4.43
C THR A 46 1.43 9.17 -5.68
N LEU A 47 0.33 8.41 -5.70
CA LEU A 47 -0.62 8.45 -6.81
C LEU A 47 -1.21 9.85 -7.01
N LYS A 48 -1.60 10.51 -5.93
CA LYS A 48 -2.16 11.86 -6.00
C LYS A 48 -1.13 12.88 -6.48
N HIS A 49 0.12 12.74 -6.04
CA HIS A 49 1.24 13.55 -6.54
C HIS A 49 1.39 13.42 -8.07
N ILE A 50 1.33 12.20 -8.59
CA ILE A 50 1.39 11.95 -10.04
C ILE A 50 0.19 12.57 -10.75
N HIS A 51 -1.00 12.37 -10.23
CA HIS A 51 -2.25 12.92 -10.77
C HIS A 51 -2.14 14.45 -10.97
N TRP A 52 -1.54 15.14 -10.04
CA TRP A 52 -1.36 16.61 -10.09
C TRP A 52 -0.23 17.07 -11.00
N ASN A 53 0.80 16.26 -11.21
CA ASN A 53 2.06 16.71 -11.79
C ASN A 53 2.42 16.14 -13.16
N VAL A 54 1.63 15.20 -13.67
CA VAL A 54 1.82 14.65 -15.01
C VAL A 54 1.42 15.66 -16.09
N VAL A 55 2.22 15.75 -17.15
CA VAL A 55 1.98 16.67 -18.27
C VAL A 55 2.27 15.98 -19.61
N GLY A 56 1.91 16.65 -20.70
CA GLY A 56 2.28 16.27 -22.05
C GLY A 56 1.28 15.37 -22.76
N PRO A 57 1.69 14.71 -23.87
CA PRO A 57 0.79 13.82 -24.60
C PRO A 57 0.22 12.72 -23.71
N ASN A 58 -1.07 12.42 -23.89
CA ASN A 58 -1.84 11.46 -23.08
C ASN A 58 -2.05 11.88 -21.63
N PHE A 59 -1.77 13.14 -21.28
CA PHE A 59 -1.96 13.68 -19.95
C PHE A 59 -3.33 13.34 -19.36
N ILE A 60 -4.40 13.68 -20.06
CA ILE A 60 -5.74 13.58 -19.47
C ILE A 60 -6.14 12.12 -19.20
N GLY A 61 -5.75 11.19 -20.05
CA GLY A 61 -6.02 9.77 -19.85
C GLY A 61 -5.32 9.23 -18.60
N VAL A 62 -4.08 9.63 -18.35
CA VAL A 62 -3.32 9.20 -17.17
C VAL A 62 -3.80 9.92 -15.92
N HIS A 63 -4.03 11.22 -15.99
CA HIS A 63 -4.61 12.01 -14.90
C HIS A 63 -5.91 11.38 -14.39
N GLU A 64 -6.83 11.05 -15.30
CA GLU A 64 -8.11 10.42 -14.95
C GLU A 64 -7.98 8.95 -14.54
N MET A 65 -7.01 8.20 -15.09
CA MET A 65 -6.76 6.81 -14.72
C MET A 65 -6.28 6.67 -13.27
N ILE A 66 -5.46 7.61 -12.81
CA ILE A 66 -4.84 7.55 -11.48
C ILE A 66 -5.86 7.78 -10.36
N ASP A 67 -6.82 8.68 -10.55
CA ASP A 67 -7.73 9.08 -9.48
C ASP A 67 -8.60 7.92 -8.93
N PRO A 68 -9.19 7.05 -9.75
CA PRO A 68 -9.88 5.86 -9.24
C PRO A 68 -8.97 4.91 -8.45
N GLN A 69 -7.68 4.83 -8.80
CA GLN A 69 -6.71 4.05 -8.02
C GLN A 69 -6.51 4.65 -6.63
N VAL A 70 -6.46 5.96 -6.50
CA VAL A 70 -6.39 6.64 -5.20
C VAL A 70 -7.56 6.23 -4.32
N ASP A 71 -8.78 6.30 -4.84
CA ASP A 71 -9.99 5.98 -4.08
C ASP A 71 -9.99 4.53 -3.61
N ILE A 72 -9.63 3.59 -4.47
CA ILE A 72 -9.57 2.16 -4.13
C ILE A 72 -8.46 1.89 -3.10
N VAL A 73 -7.29 2.49 -3.24
CA VAL A 73 -6.19 2.34 -2.28
C VAL A 73 -6.57 2.93 -0.91
N ARG A 74 -7.32 4.02 -0.88
CA ARG A 74 -7.86 4.57 0.38
C ARG A 74 -8.80 3.59 1.07
N GLU A 75 -9.69 2.96 0.32
CA GLU A 75 -10.60 1.93 0.86
C GLU A 75 -9.81 0.73 1.39
N MET A 76 -8.77 0.29 0.68
CA MET A 76 -7.88 -0.78 1.14
C MET A 76 -7.21 -0.43 2.46
N THR A 77 -6.72 0.79 2.60
CA THR A 77 -6.10 1.29 3.84
C THR A 77 -7.09 1.24 5.01
N ASP A 78 -8.31 1.71 4.79
CA ASP A 78 -9.37 1.69 5.79
C ASP A 78 -9.69 0.27 6.24
N THR A 79 -9.83 -0.65 5.29
CA THR A 79 -10.09 -2.06 5.57
C THR A 79 -8.99 -2.70 6.41
N ILE A 80 -7.73 -2.41 6.11
CA ILE A 80 -6.59 -2.91 6.91
C ILE A 80 -6.61 -2.31 8.31
N ALA A 81 -6.81 -1.01 8.44
CA ALA A 81 -6.86 -0.33 9.74
C ALA A 81 -7.95 -0.93 10.63
N GLU A 82 -9.13 -1.15 10.08
CA GLU A 82 -10.25 -1.77 10.81
C GLU A 82 -9.97 -3.23 11.17
N ARG A 83 -9.26 -3.97 10.31
CA ARG A 83 -8.83 -5.34 10.65
C ARG A 83 -7.84 -5.35 11.82
N ILE A 84 -6.89 -4.44 11.84
CA ILE A 84 -5.96 -4.26 12.98
C ILE A 84 -6.75 -4.03 14.26
N ALA A 85 -7.71 -3.11 14.24
CA ALA A 85 -8.55 -2.83 15.39
C ALA A 85 -9.38 -4.05 15.80
N THR A 86 -9.95 -4.78 14.85
CA THR A 86 -10.73 -6.00 15.10
C THR A 86 -9.87 -7.08 15.77
N LEU A 87 -8.60 -7.18 15.41
CA LEU A 87 -7.65 -8.11 16.05
C LEU A 87 -7.15 -7.64 17.41
N GLY A 88 -7.56 -6.47 17.88
CA GLY A 88 -7.20 -5.91 19.17
C GLY A 88 -5.98 -4.99 19.15
N GLY A 89 -5.48 -4.64 17.97
CA GLY A 89 -4.36 -3.73 17.81
C GLY A 89 -4.79 -2.27 17.70
N VAL A 90 -3.80 -1.40 17.54
CA VAL A 90 -4.00 0.05 17.38
C VAL A 90 -3.42 0.45 16.02
N PRO A 91 -4.26 0.73 15.01
CA PRO A 91 -3.76 1.20 13.72
C PRO A 91 -3.19 2.62 13.85
N VAL A 92 -1.97 2.82 13.36
CA VAL A 92 -1.29 4.12 13.41
C VAL A 92 -0.92 4.56 12.01
N GLY A 93 -1.71 5.50 11.48
CA GLY A 93 -1.56 6.05 10.12
C GLY A 93 -1.28 7.55 10.11
N THR A 94 -0.67 8.08 11.16
CA THR A 94 -0.30 9.50 11.24
C THR A 94 0.87 9.83 10.31
N PRO A 95 1.04 11.10 9.89
CA PRO A 95 2.13 11.48 8.99
C PRO A 95 3.52 11.05 9.48
N LYS A 96 3.82 11.22 10.77
CA LYS A 96 5.10 10.81 11.33
C LYS A 96 5.31 9.29 11.21
N SER A 97 4.28 8.51 11.47
CA SER A 97 4.33 7.05 11.34
C SER A 97 4.68 6.62 9.91
N ILE A 98 4.10 7.28 8.91
CA ILE A 98 4.38 6.99 7.51
C ILE A 98 5.83 7.32 7.18
N VAL A 99 6.31 8.48 7.56
CA VAL A 99 7.70 8.91 7.31
C VAL A 99 8.70 7.95 7.95
N ASP A 100 8.46 7.56 9.21
CA ASP A 100 9.38 6.70 9.96
C ASP A 100 9.39 5.25 9.46
N ARG A 101 8.31 4.79 8.85
CA ARG A 101 8.08 3.36 8.56
C ARG A 101 7.95 3.04 7.07
N ARG A 102 8.02 4.02 6.18
CA ARG A 102 7.96 3.81 4.74
C ARG A 102 9.11 2.93 4.26
N THR A 103 8.89 2.16 3.20
CA THR A 103 9.84 1.15 2.72
C THR A 103 10.47 1.49 1.37
N TRP A 104 10.11 2.61 0.76
CA TRP A 104 10.79 3.10 -0.44
C TRP A 104 11.17 4.57 -0.30
N ASN A 105 12.11 5.00 -1.15
CA ASN A 105 12.60 6.37 -1.14
C ASN A 105 11.53 7.36 -1.59
N GLU A 106 11.70 8.62 -1.21
CA GLU A 106 10.86 9.72 -1.67
C GLU A 106 10.69 9.67 -3.19
N TYR A 107 9.46 9.80 -3.66
CA TYR A 107 9.15 9.86 -5.08
C TYR A 107 9.76 11.14 -5.68
N SER A 108 10.67 10.98 -6.65
CA SER A 108 11.55 12.07 -7.09
C SER A 108 11.04 12.87 -8.30
N VAL A 109 10.03 12.37 -9.01
CA VAL A 109 9.52 13.06 -10.21
C VAL A 109 8.54 14.14 -9.79
N GLY A 110 8.85 15.38 -10.16
CA GLY A 110 7.94 16.51 -9.97
C GLY A 110 7.04 16.67 -11.19
N LYS A 111 7.04 17.85 -11.82
CA LYS A 111 6.36 18.05 -13.11
C LYS A 111 7.11 17.25 -14.19
N GLY A 112 6.45 16.25 -14.76
CA GLY A 112 7.10 15.33 -15.69
C GLY A 112 6.15 14.75 -16.72
N LEU A 113 6.72 14.17 -17.76
CA LEU A 113 5.96 13.55 -18.83
C LEU A 113 5.32 12.24 -18.36
N VAL A 114 4.26 11.84 -19.03
CA VAL A 114 3.51 10.59 -18.75
C VAL A 114 4.47 9.39 -18.65
N THR A 115 5.37 9.20 -19.60
CA THR A 115 6.29 8.05 -19.61
C THR A 115 7.25 8.06 -18.42
N GLU A 116 7.73 9.23 -18.03
CA GLU A 116 8.61 9.39 -16.87
C GLU A 116 7.89 9.02 -15.57
N HIS A 117 6.69 9.57 -15.37
CA HIS A 117 5.88 9.25 -14.19
C HIS A 117 5.48 7.78 -14.15
N LEU A 118 5.02 7.22 -15.26
CA LEU A 118 4.58 5.83 -15.26
C LEU A 118 5.73 4.85 -15.07
N ALA A 119 6.93 5.13 -15.57
CA ALA A 119 8.10 4.31 -15.29
C ALA A 119 8.47 4.33 -13.79
N ALA A 120 8.42 5.50 -13.16
CA ALA A 120 8.65 5.62 -11.73
C ALA A 120 7.57 4.93 -10.90
N LEU A 121 6.30 5.08 -11.29
CA LEU A 121 5.18 4.43 -10.62
C LEU A 121 5.23 2.90 -10.76
N ASP A 122 5.65 2.38 -11.90
CA ASP A 122 5.83 0.93 -12.08
C ASP A 122 6.80 0.35 -11.06
N LYS A 123 7.89 1.05 -10.77
CA LYS A 123 8.85 0.66 -9.72
C LYS A 123 8.23 0.67 -8.33
N VAL A 124 7.40 1.67 -8.04
CA VAL A 124 6.66 1.72 -6.76
C VAL A 124 5.72 0.52 -6.64
N TYR A 125 4.95 0.22 -7.68
CA TYR A 125 4.06 -0.93 -7.69
C TYR A 125 4.81 -2.26 -7.60
N ASN A 126 6.01 -2.39 -8.19
CA ASN A 126 6.83 -3.58 -8.01
C ASN A 126 7.08 -3.88 -6.53
N GLY A 127 7.49 -2.86 -5.78
CA GLY A 127 7.74 -3.00 -4.34
C GLY A 127 6.49 -3.31 -3.55
N VAL A 128 5.43 -2.52 -3.74
CA VAL A 128 4.15 -2.69 -3.04
C VAL A 128 3.57 -4.09 -3.28
N ASN A 129 3.54 -4.52 -4.52
CA ASN A 129 2.92 -5.79 -4.90
C ASN A 129 3.75 -7.00 -4.46
N ALA A 130 5.08 -6.93 -4.58
CA ALA A 130 5.96 -7.98 -4.07
C ALA A 130 5.82 -8.14 -2.55
N ASP A 131 5.74 -7.04 -1.81
CA ASP A 131 5.59 -7.06 -0.36
C ASP A 131 4.17 -7.52 0.07
N HIS A 132 3.14 -7.22 -0.72
CA HIS A 132 1.80 -7.78 -0.50
C HIS A 132 1.79 -9.30 -0.66
N ARG A 133 2.51 -9.85 -1.65
CA ARG A 133 2.65 -11.31 -1.79
C ARG A 133 3.35 -11.96 -0.61
N LYS A 134 4.41 -11.35 -0.10
CA LYS A 134 5.08 -11.83 1.11
C LYS A 134 4.16 -11.79 2.32
N ALA A 135 3.37 -10.74 2.44
CA ALA A 135 2.39 -10.61 3.52
C ALA A 135 1.35 -11.74 3.46
N ILE A 136 0.86 -12.09 2.27
CA ILE A 136 -0.07 -13.22 2.07
C ILE A 136 0.54 -14.51 2.60
N GLU A 137 1.78 -14.82 2.24
CA GLU A 137 2.48 -16.02 2.71
C GLU A 137 2.57 -16.06 4.23
N THR A 138 2.96 -14.95 4.86
CA THR A 138 3.06 -14.85 6.32
C THR A 138 1.69 -14.99 6.99
N LEU A 139 0.67 -14.30 6.47
CA LEU A 139 -0.68 -14.31 7.03
C LEU A 139 -1.36 -15.68 6.88
N SER A 140 -0.97 -16.49 5.89
CA SER A 140 -1.55 -17.81 5.66
C SER A 140 -1.45 -18.73 6.89
N GLU A 141 -0.43 -18.55 7.70
CA GLU A 141 -0.19 -19.32 8.92
C GLU A 141 -0.74 -18.65 10.19
N LEU A 142 -1.22 -17.42 10.10
CA LEU A 142 -1.61 -16.60 11.24
C LEU A 142 -3.11 -16.33 11.32
N ASP A 143 -3.71 -15.90 10.22
CA ASP A 143 -5.10 -15.48 10.18
C ASP A 143 -5.64 -15.53 8.74
N ALA A 144 -6.46 -16.53 8.47
CA ALA A 144 -7.03 -16.75 7.14
C ALA A 144 -7.88 -15.58 6.65
N VAL A 145 -8.54 -14.85 7.55
CA VAL A 145 -9.37 -13.69 7.18
C VAL A 145 -8.49 -12.54 6.69
N SER A 146 -7.40 -12.25 7.39
CA SER A 146 -6.44 -11.24 6.95
C SER A 146 -5.74 -11.64 5.65
N GLU A 147 -5.38 -12.90 5.51
CA GLU A 147 -4.82 -13.44 4.26
C GLU A 147 -5.74 -13.18 3.07
N ASP A 148 -7.01 -13.53 3.20
CA ASP A 148 -8.03 -13.36 2.16
C ASP A 148 -8.18 -11.88 1.77
N MET A 149 -8.20 -11.00 2.76
CA MET A 149 -8.29 -9.56 2.57
C MET A 149 -7.12 -9.01 1.74
N ILE A 150 -5.91 -9.36 2.09
CA ILE A 150 -4.69 -8.91 1.40
C ILE A 150 -4.62 -9.52 -0.01
N THR A 151 -5.03 -10.78 -0.16
CA THR A 151 -5.12 -11.44 -1.47
C THR A 151 -6.08 -10.70 -2.41
N SER A 152 -7.25 -10.31 -1.93
CA SER A 152 -8.23 -9.56 -2.70
C SER A 152 -7.69 -8.19 -3.13
N GLN A 153 -6.99 -7.51 -2.23
CA GLN A 153 -6.35 -6.22 -2.54
C GLN A 153 -5.27 -6.37 -3.61
N LEU A 154 -4.47 -7.41 -3.53
CA LEU A 154 -3.39 -7.63 -4.49
C LEU A 154 -3.90 -7.83 -5.91
N ALA A 155 -5.04 -8.47 -6.09
CA ALA A 155 -5.64 -8.63 -7.42
C ALA A 155 -5.90 -7.27 -8.08
N ASP A 156 -6.43 -6.31 -7.34
CA ASP A 156 -6.66 -4.95 -7.83
C ASP A 156 -5.34 -4.19 -8.06
N LEU A 157 -4.39 -4.29 -7.14
CA LEU A 157 -3.10 -3.62 -7.24
C LEU A 157 -2.28 -4.14 -8.45
N GLU A 158 -2.32 -5.43 -8.71
CA GLU A 158 -1.67 -6.02 -9.89
C GLU A 158 -2.36 -5.58 -11.18
N GLN A 159 -3.67 -5.44 -11.18
CA GLN A 159 -4.40 -4.90 -12.33
C GLN A 159 -4.03 -3.43 -12.59
N PHE A 160 -3.90 -2.61 -11.55
CA PHE A 160 -3.43 -1.23 -11.69
C PHE A 160 -2.03 -1.18 -12.29
N GLN A 161 -1.14 -2.06 -11.85
CA GLN A 161 0.21 -2.14 -12.42
C GLN A 161 0.17 -2.58 -13.88
N TRP A 162 -0.72 -3.47 -14.26
CA TRP A 162 -0.92 -3.82 -15.66
C TRP A 162 -1.32 -2.60 -16.49
N PHE A 163 -2.23 -1.77 -16.01
CA PHE A 163 -2.59 -0.53 -16.71
C PHE A 163 -1.39 0.38 -16.93
N ILE A 164 -0.51 0.49 -15.93
CA ILE A 164 0.72 1.27 -16.04
C ILE A 164 1.64 0.68 -17.12
N ARG A 165 1.90 -0.61 -17.06
CA ARG A 165 2.79 -1.31 -18.00
C ARG A 165 2.26 -1.28 -19.42
N ALA A 166 0.96 -1.38 -19.62
CA ALA A 166 0.36 -1.31 -20.94
C ALA A 166 0.63 0.05 -21.63
N HIS A 167 0.72 1.13 -20.86
CA HIS A 167 1.14 2.44 -21.39
C HIS A 167 2.62 2.48 -21.77
N LEU A 168 3.47 1.69 -21.13
CA LEU A 168 4.92 1.69 -21.34
C LEU A 168 5.36 0.78 -22.48
N GLU A 169 4.59 -0.26 -22.82
CA GLU A 169 4.94 -1.26 -23.85
C GLU A 169 5.21 -0.65 -25.22
N SER A 170 4.57 0.46 -25.56
CA SER A 170 4.75 1.10 -26.85
C SER A 170 5.20 2.56 -26.72
N SER A 171 5.98 2.86 -25.69
CA SER A 171 6.44 4.24 -25.45
C SER A 171 7.27 4.82 -26.61
N THR A 172 7.86 3.97 -27.46
CA THR A 172 8.58 4.35 -28.69
C THR A 172 7.70 4.31 -29.94
N GLY A 173 6.43 3.91 -29.83
CA GLY A 173 5.53 3.70 -30.97
C GLY A 173 5.62 2.32 -31.60
N GLU A 174 6.45 1.43 -31.07
CA GLU A 174 6.65 0.05 -31.58
C GLU A 174 6.44 -0.95 -30.43
N LEU A 175 5.78 -2.08 -30.75
CA LEU A 175 5.65 -3.18 -29.80
C LEU A 175 6.98 -3.94 -29.73
N GLN A 176 7.43 -4.19 -28.52
CA GLN A 176 8.60 -5.04 -28.27
C GLN A 176 8.17 -6.51 -28.22
N SER A 177 8.81 -7.32 -29.03
CA SER A 177 8.56 -8.78 -29.04
C SER A 177 9.29 -9.46 -27.89
#